data_80a63e595940666933e7094631b75b5d
#
_entry.id   80a63e595940666933e7094631b75b5d
#
_cell.length_a   1.000
_cell.length_b   1.000
_cell.length_c   1.000
_cell.angle_alpha   90.00
_cell.angle_beta   90.00
_cell.angle_gamma   90.00
#
_symmetry.space_group_name_H-M   'P 1'
#
loop_
_entity.id
_entity.type
_entity.pdbx_description
1 polymer ?
#
loop_
_entity_poly.entity_id
_entity_poly.type
_entity_poly.pdbx_seq_one_letter_code
_entity_poly.pdbx_strand_id
1 'polypeptide(L)'
;MSEVIGRQRIGASLPRKEDLRFVKGSGQFTDDLNKPDQLYGYFVRSTVAHANIRQIITVEASKSPKVVEILTGADYTADGFGPIIHRAIEGDPIDYKKPAFDRNDPVALELNQWPLALDKVRHVGEPVALVIAETVEAAADAAELVVQELEVLKPVVDVFQASDRDALEINEGAPGNIVVKHLGGNLKRTEEALKKADVVVCGKFNVPRVVSCQMEPRSGIGEYDYESNVFTITAGNQGVHRYQMMIASALKVNPGKIRVICPDTGGGFGSRGH
;
A
#
# COMPACT_ATOMS: atom_id res chain seq x y z
N MET A 1 25.44 -8.39 -34.41
CA MET A 1 25.07 -7.73 -33.13
C MET A 1 25.80 -6.40 -32.87
N SER A 2 26.78 -6.02 -33.64
CA SER A 2 27.61 -4.81 -33.46
C SER A 2 27.18 -3.57 -34.24
N GLU A 3 26.20 -3.67 -35.15
CA GLU A 3 25.79 -2.53 -35.98
C GLU A 3 24.67 -1.66 -35.39
N VAL A 4 24.03 -2.10 -34.30
CA VAL A 4 22.88 -1.37 -33.72
C VAL A 4 23.33 -0.27 -32.74
N ILE A 5 24.57 -0.32 -32.25
CA ILE A 5 25.05 0.61 -31.21
C ILE A 5 25.41 2.00 -31.75
N GLY A 6 25.57 2.15 -33.05
CA GLY A 6 26.07 3.41 -33.68
C GLY A 6 25.08 4.52 -33.93
N ARG A 7 23.77 4.35 -33.69
CA ARG A 7 22.73 5.34 -34.04
C ARG A 7 21.71 5.66 -32.92
N GLN A 8 22.07 5.49 -31.67
CA GLN A 8 21.23 5.90 -30.56
C GLN A 8 21.30 7.41 -30.35
N ARG A 9 20.45 8.16 -31.01
CA ARG A 9 20.32 9.62 -30.83
C ARG A 9 19.06 9.93 -30.01
N ILE A 10 19.05 11.07 -29.35
CA ILE A 10 17.84 11.62 -28.70
C ILE A 10 16.69 11.57 -29.72
N GLY A 11 15.56 11.00 -29.32
CA GLY A 11 14.38 10.81 -30.17
C GLY A 11 14.32 9.47 -30.94
N ALA A 12 15.33 8.59 -30.81
CA ALA A 12 15.25 7.25 -31.40
C ALA A 12 14.30 6.36 -30.60
N SER A 13 13.47 5.59 -31.29
CA SER A 13 12.63 4.56 -30.66
C SER A 13 13.47 3.35 -30.29
N LEU A 14 13.72 3.17 -29.00
CA LEU A 14 14.47 2.03 -28.48
C LEU A 14 13.50 0.99 -27.94
N PRO A 15 13.50 -0.26 -28.44
CA PRO A 15 12.75 -1.35 -27.84
C PRO A 15 13.32 -1.68 -26.45
N ARG A 16 12.46 -2.00 -25.50
CA ARG A 16 12.88 -2.50 -24.17
C ARG A 16 13.49 -3.89 -24.33
N LYS A 17 14.42 -4.25 -23.46
CA LYS A 17 15.06 -5.58 -23.47
C LYS A 17 14.04 -6.70 -23.24
N GLU A 18 13.02 -6.41 -22.45
CA GLU A 18 11.96 -7.33 -22.05
C GLU A 18 10.91 -7.57 -23.13
N ASP A 19 10.72 -6.64 -24.09
CA ASP A 19 9.62 -6.68 -25.07
C ASP A 19 9.53 -8.01 -25.81
N LEU A 20 10.67 -8.53 -26.28
CA LEU A 20 10.69 -9.79 -27.03
C LEU A 20 10.24 -10.98 -26.15
N ARG A 21 10.62 -10.99 -24.87
CA ARG A 21 10.25 -12.03 -23.91
C ARG A 21 8.76 -11.96 -23.60
N PHE A 22 8.22 -10.76 -23.40
CA PHE A 22 6.81 -10.56 -23.10
C PHE A 22 5.90 -10.94 -24.26
N VAL A 23 6.20 -10.53 -25.48
CA VAL A 23 5.37 -10.88 -26.64
C VAL A 23 5.43 -12.37 -27.01
N LYS A 24 6.43 -13.08 -26.52
CA LYS A 24 6.53 -14.54 -26.65
C LYS A 24 5.86 -15.33 -25.49
N GLY A 25 5.24 -14.63 -24.54
CA GLY A 25 4.63 -15.26 -23.37
C GLY A 25 5.62 -15.87 -22.37
N SER A 26 6.87 -15.38 -22.39
CA SER A 26 7.92 -15.86 -21.46
C SER A 26 8.14 -14.90 -20.28
N GLY A 27 7.19 -13.99 -20.02
CA GLY A 27 7.16 -13.18 -18.81
C GLY A 27 6.94 -14.07 -17.58
N GLN A 28 7.49 -13.66 -16.43
CA GLN A 28 7.29 -14.33 -15.15
C GLN A 28 6.84 -13.31 -14.12
N PHE A 29 5.57 -13.32 -13.81
CA PHE A 29 4.98 -12.48 -12.79
C PHE A 29 4.91 -13.25 -11.46
N THR A 30 4.59 -12.57 -10.37
CA THR A 30 4.61 -13.20 -9.04
C THR A 30 3.67 -14.39 -8.96
N ASP A 31 2.49 -14.30 -9.57
CA ASP A 31 1.47 -15.35 -9.54
C ASP A 31 1.81 -16.58 -10.42
N ASP A 32 2.79 -16.45 -11.33
CA ASP A 32 3.32 -17.57 -12.12
C ASP A 32 4.33 -18.42 -11.33
N LEU A 33 4.76 -17.92 -10.16
CA LEU A 33 5.77 -18.58 -9.34
C LEU A 33 5.10 -19.43 -8.27
N ASN A 34 5.44 -20.72 -8.27
CA ASN A 34 4.98 -21.66 -7.25
C ASN A 34 6.17 -22.33 -6.58
N LYS A 35 6.05 -22.58 -5.29
CA LYS A 35 7.04 -23.25 -4.48
C LYS A 35 6.51 -24.60 -4.00
N PRO A 36 7.37 -25.61 -3.83
CA PRO A 36 6.97 -26.83 -3.13
C PRO A 36 6.46 -26.49 -1.73
N ASP A 37 5.41 -27.18 -1.30
CA ASP A 37 4.82 -27.06 0.04
C ASP A 37 4.37 -25.65 0.44
N GLN A 38 4.14 -24.76 -0.55
CA GLN A 38 3.65 -23.43 -0.25
C GLN A 38 2.24 -23.46 0.33
N LEU A 39 1.99 -22.52 1.27
CA LEU A 39 0.67 -22.22 1.80
C LEU A 39 0.08 -21.00 1.07
N TYR A 40 -1.23 -20.86 1.17
CA TYR A 40 -1.97 -19.78 0.52
C TYR A 40 -2.63 -18.90 1.56
N GLY A 41 -2.39 -17.60 1.45
CA GLY A 41 -3.01 -16.60 2.31
C GLY A 41 -4.22 -15.94 1.65
N TYR A 42 -5.32 -15.85 2.37
CA TYR A 42 -6.52 -15.13 1.95
C TYR A 42 -6.90 -14.08 2.98
N PHE A 43 -7.00 -12.81 2.55
CA PHE A 43 -7.36 -11.71 3.43
C PHE A 43 -8.86 -11.58 3.63
N VAL A 44 -9.32 -11.68 4.87
CA VAL A 44 -10.65 -11.25 5.27
C VAL A 44 -10.68 -9.72 5.31
N ARG A 45 -11.61 -9.12 4.59
CA ARG A 45 -11.69 -7.68 4.43
C ARG A 45 -12.99 -7.11 4.97
N SER A 46 -12.93 -5.90 5.49
CA SER A 46 -14.12 -5.17 5.93
C SER A 46 -15.06 -4.86 4.78
N THR A 47 -16.33 -5.08 4.99
CA THR A 47 -17.42 -4.68 4.06
C THR A 47 -17.96 -3.29 4.35
N VAL A 48 -17.55 -2.67 5.47
CA VAL A 48 -18.00 -1.34 5.89
C VAL A 48 -16.87 -0.32 5.81
N ALA A 49 -17.24 0.94 5.62
CA ALA A 49 -16.27 2.01 5.41
C ALA A 49 -15.65 2.56 6.69
N HIS A 50 -16.36 2.47 7.84
CA HIS A 50 -15.88 2.95 9.11
C HIS A 50 -16.58 2.22 10.25
N ALA A 51 -15.82 1.59 11.13
CA ALA A 51 -16.36 0.88 12.27
C ALA A 51 -15.31 0.68 13.37
N ASN A 52 -15.75 0.61 14.61
CA ASN A 52 -14.93 0.02 15.68
C ASN A 52 -15.01 -1.51 15.58
N ILE A 53 -13.88 -2.18 15.67
CA ILE A 53 -13.82 -3.63 15.72
C ILE A 53 -14.08 -4.04 17.20
N ARG A 54 -15.20 -4.73 17.41
CA ARG A 54 -15.52 -5.30 18.71
C ARG A 54 -14.80 -6.62 18.91
N GLN A 55 -14.89 -7.49 17.90
CA GLN A 55 -14.23 -8.78 17.88
C GLN A 55 -14.11 -9.31 16.45
N ILE A 56 -13.05 -10.07 16.18
CA ILE A 56 -12.90 -10.92 14.99
C ILE A 56 -12.94 -12.36 15.50
N ILE A 57 -13.99 -13.10 15.14
CA ILE A 57 -14.23 -14.46 15.63
C ILE A 57 -13.77 -15.43 14.56
N THR A 58 -12.77 -16.25 14.88
CA THR A 58 -12.10 -17.18 13.96
C THR A 58 -12.37 -18.66 14.27
N VAL A 59 -13.08 -18.95 15.37
CA VAL A 59 -13.23 -20.30 15.94
C VAL A 59 -13.76 -21.35 14.95
N GLU A 60 -14.79 -21.01 14.16
CA GLU A 60 -15.33 -21.96 13.17
C GLU A 60 -14.43 -22.04 11.94
N ALA A 61 -13.88 -20.95 11.49
CA ALA A 61 -12.92 -20.90 10.39
C ALA A 61 -11.68 -21.76 10.67
N SER A 62 -11.16 -21.72 11.90
CA SER A 62 -9.97 -22.51 12.30
C SER A 62 -10.19 -24.02 12.32
N LYS A 63 -11.46 -24.48 12.32
CA LYS A 63 -11.79 -25.90 12.26
C LYS A 63 -11.92 -26.41 10.82
N SER A 64 -11.88 -25.51 9.82
CA SER A 64 -12.05 -25.86 8.42
C SER A 64 -10.90 -26.76 7.95
N PRO A 65 -11.19 -27.75 7.10
CA PRO A 65 -10.16 -28.65 6.59
C PRO A 65 -9.05 -27.85 5.85
N LYS A 66 -7.80 -28.29 6.03
CA LYS A 66 -6.60 -27.70 5.39
C LYS A 66 -6.27 -26.28 5.82
N VAL A 67 -6.98 -25.68 6.76
CA VAL A 67 -6.58 -24.42 7.40
C VAL A 67 -5.41 -24.71 8.33
N VAL A 68 -4.36 -23.92 8.18
CA VAL A 68 -3.13 -24.03 8.98
C VAL A 68 -3.15 -23.02 10.11
N GLU A 69 -3.51 -21.75 9.80
CA GLU A 69 -3.49 -20.67 10.79
C GLU A 69 -4.45 -19.55 10.35
N ILE A 70 -4.96 -18.79 11.31
CA ILE A 70 -5.69 -17.55 11.07
C ILE A 70 -5.12 -16.48 11.96
N LEU A 71 -4.59 -15.43 11.33
CA LEU A 71 -3.96 -14.31 12.02
C LEU A 71 -4.88 -13.09 12.00
N THR A 72 -5.00 -12.43 13.15
CA THR A 72 -5.69 -11.16 13.33
C THR A 72 -4.68 -10.03 13.61
N GLY A 73 -5.17 -8.80 13.68
CA GLY A 73 -4.33 -7.67 14.09
C GLY A 73 -3.77 -7.84 15.51
N ALA A 74 -4.52 -8.51 16.41
CA ALA A 74 -4.08 -8.80 17.77
C ALA A 74 -2.89 -9.78 17.79
N ASP A 75 -2.96 -10.85 16.98
CA ASP A 75 -1.87 -11.83 16.84
C ASP A 75 -0.61 -11.17 16.30
N TYR A 76 -0.76 -10.35 15.25
CA TYR A 76 0.33 -9.61 14.65
C TYR A 76 1.07 -8.70 15.65
N THR A 77 0.33 -8.03 16.53
CA THR A 77 0.92 -7.17 17.56
C THR A 77 1.48 -7.95 18.74
N ALA A 78 0.88 -9.10 19.10
CA ALA A 78 1.38 -9.99 20.14
C ALA A 78 2.76 -10.56 19.78
N ASP A 79 3.03 -10.80 18.49
CA ASP A 79 4.34 -11.19 17.98
C ASP A 79 5.37 -10.03 17.99
N GLY A 80 4.96 -8.84 18.43
CA GLY A 80 5.83 -7.69 18.59
C GLY A 80 6.07 -6.88 17.31
N PHE A 81 5.39 -7.17 16.22
CA PHE A 81 5.51 -6.45 14.96
C PHE A 81 4.93 -5.03 15.01
N GLY A 82 5.30 -4.20 14.07
CA GLY A 82 4.91 -2.79 14.01
C GLY A 82 4.07 -2.44 12.78
N PRO A 83 3.54 -1.21 12.74
CA PRO A 83 2.80 -0.74 11.58
C PRO A 83 3.72 -0.44 10.40
N ILE A 84 3.14 -0.40 9.22
CA ILE A 84 3.73 0.24 8.05
C ILE A 84 3.53 1.74 8.22
N ILE A 85 4.63 2.47 8.29
CA ILE A 85 4.59 3.92 8.48
C ILE A 85 4.38 4.58 7.12
N HIS A 86 3.22 5.20 6.94
CA HIS A 86 2.96 6.06 5.79
C HIS A 86 3.35 7.49 6.13
N ARG A 87 4.36 7.96 5.41
CA ARG A 87 4.69 9.38 5.38
C ARG A 87 3.91 10.00 4.24
N ALA A 88 3.06 10.97 4.56
CA ALA A 88 2.29 11.72 3.56
C ALA A 88 3.21 12.39 2.52
N ILE A 89 4.47 12.53 2.87
CA ILE A 89 5.51 13.14 2.06
C ILE A 89 6.73 12.24 2.14
N GLU A 90 7.04 11.59 1.05
CA GLU A 90 8.30 10.90 0.93
C GLU A 90 9.40 11.85 0.52
N GLY A 91 10.47 11.77 1.29
CA GLY A 91 11.58 12.69 1.21
C GLY A 91 12.55 12.44 0.05
N ASP A 92 12.06 12.04 -1.13
CA ASP A 92 12.91 11.98 -2.30
C ASP A 92 12.60 13.18 -3.20
N PRO A 93 13.34 14.27 -3.06
CA PRO A 93 13.12 15.42 -3.90
C PRO A 93 13.54 15.07 -5.33
N ILE A 94 12.65 15.32 -6.28
CA ILE A 94 12.97 15.32 -7.72
C ILE A 94 14.11 16.32 -8.00
N ASP A 95 14.27 17.32 -7.13
CA ASP A 95 15.38 18.27 -7.15
C ASP A 95 16.15 18.21 -5.83
N TYR A 96 17.36 17.66 -5.83
CA TYR A 96 18.26 17.55 -4.67
C TYR A 96 18.59 18.91 -4.01
N LYS A 97 18.35 20.01 -4.68
CA LYS A 97 18.67 21.35 -4.20
C LYS A 97 17.52 22.00 -3.43
N LYS A 98 16.32 21.45 -3.54
CA LYS A 98 15.14 21.97 -2.83
C LYS A 98 14.39 20.79 -2.23
N PRO A 99 14.41 20.61 -0.92
CA PRO A 99 13.52 19.66 -0.28
C PRO A 99 12.09 20.01 -0.70
N ALA A 100 11.36 19.03 -1.24
CA ALA A 100 9.97 19.23 -1.69
C ALA A 100 9.10 19.73 -0.52
N PHE A 101 9.55 19.46 0.73
CA PHE A 101 8.83 19.80 1.95
C PHE A 101 9.79 20.11 3.09
N ASP A 102 9.41 21.04 3.93
CA ASP A 102 10.06 21.23 5.22
C ASP A 102 9.69 20.04 6.13
N ARG A 103 10.69 19.22 6.46
CA ARG A 103 10.51 18.09 7.40
C ARG A 103 10.11 18.53 8.80
N ASN A 104 10.23 19.80 9.10
CA ASN A 104 9.79 20.43 10.34
C ASN A 104 8.39 21.04 10.22
N ASP A 105 7.68 20.79 9.11
CA ASP A 105 6.29 21.24 8.99
C ASP A 105 5.44 20.51 10.03
N PRO A 106 4.91 21.21 11.04
CA PRO A 106 4.15 20.59 12.14
C PRO A 106 2.82 19.99 11.68
N VAL A 107 2.45 20.12 10.42
CA VAL A 107 1.20 19.59 9.84
C VAL A 107 1.41 18.30 9.03
N ALA A 108 2.64 17.84 8.87
CA ALA A 108 2.89 16.54 8.24
C ALA A 108 2.79 15.41 9.28
N LEU A 109 1.73 14.64 9.24
CA LEU A 109 1.49 13.51 10.14
C LEU A 109 2.04 12.22 9.55
N GLU A 110 2.72 11.42 10.36
CA GLU A 110 3.03 10.05 10.03
C GLU A 110 1.80 9.18 10.37
N LEU A 111 1.25 8.51 9.38
CA LEU A 111 0.14 7.59 9.59
C LEU A 111 0.65 6.16 9.73
N ASN A 112 0.17 5.49 10.74
CA ASN A 112 0.42 4.07 10.98
C ASN A 112 -0.64 3.25 10.28
N GLN A 113 -0.26 2.48 9.26
CA GLN A 113 -1.13 1.49 8.65
C GLN A 113 -0.77 0.10 9.16
N TRP A 114 -1.70 -0.53 9.83
CA TRP A 114 -1.54 -1.92 10.27
C TRP A 114 -1.83 -2.86 9.08
N PRO A 115 -1.02 -3.91 8.88
CA PRO A 115 -1.31 -4.93 7.85
C PRO A 115 -2.67 -5.60 8.05
N LEU A 116 -3.09 -5.75 9.30
CA LEU A 116 -4.41 -6.18 9.73
C LEU A 116 -4.94 -5.15 10.73
N ALA A 117 -6.16 -4.67 10.53
CA ALA A 117 -6.77 -3.66 11.38
C ALA A 117 -6.87 -4.14 12.84
N LEU A 118 -6.54 -3.26 13.82
CA LEU A 118 -6.50 -3.60 15.23
C LEU A 118 -7.84 -3.34 15.92
N ASP A 119 -8.24 -2.09 15.93
CA ASP A 119 -9.34 -1.55 16.74
C ASP A 119 -10.44 -0.90 15.89
N LYS A 120 -10.09 -0.47 14.71
CA LYS A 120 -10.96 0.33 13.84
C LYS A 120 -10.73 0.01 12.36
N VAL A 121 -11.83 -0.07 11.64
CA VAL A 121 -11.84 -0.10 10.18
C VAL A 121 -12.04 1.32 9.67
N ARG A 122 -11.23 1.75 8.71
CA ARG A 122 -11.17 3.12 8.20
C ARG A 122 -11.56 3.25 6.72
N HIS A 123 -11.67 2.12 6.01
CA HIS A 123 -12.14 2.08 4.63
C HIS A 123 -12.70 0.70 4.26
N VAL A 124 -13.55 0.66 3.24
CA VAL A 124 -14.03 -0.61 2.67
C VAL A 124 -12.85 -1.40 2.12
N GLY A 125 -12.80 -2.70 2.43
CA GLY A 125 -11.72 -3.58 1.97
C GLY A 125 -10.47 -3.56 2.85
N GLU A 126 -10.47 -2.86 3.98
CA GLU A 126 -9.36 -2.93 4.94
C GLU A 126 -9.22 -4.34 5.48
N PRO A 127 -8.00 -4.95 5.45
CA PRO A 127 -7.80 -6.30 5.96
C PRO A 127 -8.00 -6.37 7.47
N VAL A 128 -8.74 -7.37 7.95
CA VAL A 128 -9.03 -7.58 9.38
C VAL A 128 -8.50 -8.91 9.89
N ALA A 129 -8.33 -9.89 9.01
CA ALA A 129 -7.68 -11.16 9.31
C ALA A 129 -7.00 -11.73 8.04
N LEU A 130 -6.07 -12.66 8.25
CA LEU A 130 -5.41 -13.44 7.22
C LEU A 130 -5.60 -14.92 7.50
N VAL A 131 -6.28 -15.64 6.60
CA VAL A 131 -6.43 -17.09 6.66
C VAL A 131 -5.30 -17.72 5.85
N ILE A 132 -4.62 -18.70 6.43
CA ILE A 132 -3.52 -19.46 5.81
C ILE A 132 -3.95 -20.91 5.69
N ALA A 133 -3.93 -21.46 4.48
CA ALA A 133 -4.35 -22.82 4.22
C ALA A 133 -3.46 -23.51 3.17
N GLU A 134 -3.63 -24.83 3.01
CA GLU A 134 -2.89 -25.63 2.05
C GLU A 134 -3.32 -25.39 0.59
N THR A 135 -4.51 -24.83 0.36
CA THR A 135 -5.01 -24.48 -0.98
C THR A 135 -5.73 -23.14 -0.97
N VAL A 136 -5.80 -22.49 -2.14
CA VAL A 136 -6.49 -21.20 -2.31
C VAL A 136 -7.97 -21.31 -1.94
N GLU A 137 -8.63 -22.42 -2.39
CA GLU A 137 -10.05 -22.66 -2.13
C GLU A 137 -10.31 -22.83 -0.63
N ALA A 138 -9.48 -23.63 0.06
CA ALA A 138 -9.62 -23.82 1.50
C ALA A 138 -9.42 -22.52 2.29
N ALA A 139 -8.49 -21.66 1.85
CA ALA A 139 -8.27 -20.35 2.48
C ALA A 139 -9.49 -19.42 2.25
N ALA A 140 -10.05 -19.42 1.04
CA ALA A 140 -11.22 -18.62 0.70
C ALA A 140 -12.48 -19.09 1.43
N ASP A 141 -12.78 -20.39 1.42
CA ASP A 141 -13.94 -20.99 2.12
C ASP A 141 -13.89 -20.72 3.62
N ALA A 142 -12.72 -20.87 4.23
CA ALA A 142 -12.54 -20.58 5.65
C ALA A 142 -12.67 -19.08 5.96
N ALA A 143 -12.22 -18.21 5.04
CA ALA A 143 -12.36 -16.77 5.22
C ALA A 143 -13.83 -16.31 5.30
N GLU A 144 -14.75 -17.01 4.62
CA GLU A 144 -16.19 -16.74 4.71
C GLU A 144 -16.79 -17.09 6.07
N LEU A 145 -16.14 -17.95 6.86
CA LEU A 145 -16.56 -18.33 8.21
C LEU A 145 -16.04 -17.40 9.30
N VAL A 146 -15.16 -16.43 8.97
CA VAL A 146 -14.68 -15.43 9.91
C VAL A 146 -15.76 -14.39 10.15
N VAL A 147 -16.21 -14.27 11.39
CA VAL A 147 -17.25 -13.31 11.76
C VAL A 147 -16.61 -12.02 12.27
N GLN A 148 -17.04 -10.90 11.71
CA GLN A 148 -16.61 -9.55 12.10
C GLN A 148 -17.70 -8.87 12.93
N GLU A 149 -17.49 -8.74 14.23
CA GLU A 149 -18.37 -7.95 15.10
C GLU A 149 -17.93 -6.48 15.07
N LEU A 150 -18.63 -5.70 14.26
CA LEU A 150 -18.31 -4.31 13.96
C LEU A 150 -19.40 -3.36 14.51
N GLU A 151 -18.98 -2.35 15.23
CA GLU A 151 -19.82 -1.20 15.56
C GLU A 151 -19.66 -0.14 14.47
N VAL A 152 -20.62 -0.08 13.57
CA VAL A 152 -20.57 0.80 12.40
C VAL A 152 -20.63 2.26 12.82
N LEU A 153 -19.69 3.05 12.30
CA LEU A 153 -19.60 4.50 12.49
C LEU A 153 -20.00 5.25 11.22
N LYS A 154 -20.26 6.54 11.35
CA LYS A 154 -20.51 7.40 10.19
C LYS A 154 -19.26 7.48 9.32
N PRO A 155 -19.33 7.14 8.02
CA PRO A 155 -18.19 7.26 7.13
C PRO A 155 -17.98 8.72 6.69
N VAL A 156 -16.74 9.05 6.34
CA VAL A 156 -16.38 10.33 5.70
C VAL A 156 -16.05 10.04 4.24
N VAL A 157 -17.01 10.32 3.37
CA VAL A 157 -16.93 9.97 1.92
C VAL A 157 -16.82 11.19 1.01
N ASP A 158 -17.23 12.36 1.49
CA ASP A 158 -17.16 13.61 0.74
C ASP A 158 -15.88 14.37 1.12
N VAL A 159 -15.00 14.58 0.14
CA VAL A 159 -13.72 15.28 0.36
C VAL A 159 -13.89 16.74 0.79
N PHE A 160 -14.99 17.40 0.40
CA PHE A 160 -15.23 18.79 0.79
C PHE A 160 -15.75 18.91 2.21
N GLN A 161 -16.51 17.91 2.67
CA GLN A 161 -17.02 17.83 4.03
C GLN A 161 -16.00 17.22 5.01
N ALA A 162 -15.00 16.52 4.51
CA ALA A 162 -13.99 15.84 5.34
C ALA A 162 -13.25 16.79 6.29
N SER A 163 -13.08 18.05 5.91
CA SER A 163 -12.40 19.08 6.72
C SER A 163 -13.35 20.00 7.48
N ASP A 164 -14.67 19.74 7.46
CA ASP A 164 -15.62 20.53 8.22
C ASP A 164 -15.38 20.36 9.73
N ARG A 165 -15.74 21.39 10.51
CA ARG A 165 -15.48 21.43 11.95
C ARG A 165 -16.10 20.25 12.71
N ASP A 166 -17.24 19.75 12.22
CA ASP A 166 -17.98 18.66 12.83
C ASP A 166 -17.75 17.32 12.14
N ALA A 167 -16.79 17.26 11.21
CA ALA A 167 -16.42 16.02 10.54
C ALA A 167 -15.76 15.06 11.53
N LEU A 168 -16.14 13.77 11.44
CA LEU A 168 -15.54 12.73 12.25
C LEU A 168 -14.08 12.51 11.81
N GLU A 169 -13.15 12.49 12.75
CA GLU A 169 -11.75 12.16 12.47
C GLU A 169 -11.62 10.66 12.19
N ILE A 170 -11.09 10.33 11.02
CA ILE A 170 -10.85 8.94 10.60
C ILE A 170 -9.57 8.40 11.24
N ASN A 171 -8.53 9.23 11.28
CA ASN A 171 -7.28 8.91 11.94
C ASN A 171 -7.10 9.80 13.16
N GLU A 172 -6.87 9.18 14.30
CA GLU A 172 -6.62 9.88 15.55
C GLU A 172 -5.38 10.78 15.43
N GLY A 173 -5.52 12.03 15.86
CA GLY A 173 -4.47 13.03 15.75
C GLY A 173 -4.37 13.72 14.38
N ALA A 174 -5.36 13.52 13.49
CA ALA A 174 -5.49 14.22 12.21
C ALA A 174 -6.69 15.19 12.22
N PRO A 175 -6.62 16.33 12.92
CA PRO A 175 -7.72 17.27 13.04
C PRO A 175 -8.24 17.72 11.68
N GLY A 176 -9.56 17.66 11.48
CA GLY A 176 -10.20 17.97 10.19
C GLY A 176 -9.78 17.02 9.06
N ASN A 177 -9.31 15.80 9.40
CA ASN A 177 -8.81 14.80 8.45
C ASN A 177 -7.65 15.30 7.57
N ILE A 178 -6.90 16.29 8.07
CA ILE A 178 -5.76 16.87 7.35
C ILE A 178 -4.48 16.17 7.79
N VAL A 179 -3.90 15.39 6.89
CA VAL A 179 -2.65 14.66 7.12
C VAL A 179 -1.44 15.50 6.73
N VAL A 180 -1.59 16.32 5.68
CA VAL A 180 -0.52 17.19 5.22
C VAL A 180 -1.08 18.51 4.71
N LYS A 181 -0.39 19.62 5.04
CA LYS A 181 -0.65 20.94 4.48
C LYS A 181 0.64 21.45 3.85
N HIS A 182 0.60 21.64 2.54
CA HIS A 182 1.74 22.15 1.80
C HIS A 182 1.41 23.48 1.12
N LEU A 183 2.31 24.45 1.25
CA LEU A 183 2.23 25.72 0.56
C LEU A 183 3.50 25.94 -0.25
N GLY A 184 3.39 26.01 -1.56
CA GLY A 184 4.50 26.28 -2.48
C GLY A 184 4.35 27.61 -3.18
N GLY A 185 5.48 28.21 -3.60
CA GLY A 185 5.48 29.47 -4.33
C GLY A 185 5.51 30.73 -3.43
N ASN A 186 5.01 31.83 -3.96
CA ASN A 186 4.98 33.11 -3.26
C ASN A 186 3.54 33.61 -3.13
N LEU A 187 2.92 33.27 -2.00
CA LEU A 187 1.52 33.61 -1.72
C LEU A 187 1.24 35.11 -1.86
N LYS A 188 2.07 35.97 -1.23
CA LYS A 188 1.88 37.42 -1.25
C LYS A 188 1.88 37.95 -2.68
N ARG A 189 2.85 37.54 -3.49
CA ARG A 189 2.96 37.98 -4.90
C ARG A 189 1.77 37.46 -5.73
N THR A 190 1.27 36.25 -5.46
CA THR A 190 0.09 35.70 -6.11
C THR A 190 -1.16 36.49 -5.75
N GLU A 191 -1.38 36.77 -4.47
CA GLU A 191 -2.50 37.60 -4.01
C GLU A 191 -2.49 39.01 -4.59
N GLU A 192 -1.31 39.64 -4.65
CA GLU A 192 -1.16 40.95 -5.27
C GLU A 192 -1.46 40.94 -6.76
N ALA A 193 -1.07 39.90 -7.47
CA ALA A 193 -1.39 39.72 -8.90
C ALA A 193 -2.89 39.49 -9.12
N LEU A 194 -3.53 38.68 -8.32
CA LEU A 194 -4.99 38.46 -8.40
C LEU A 194 -5.78 39.74 -8.11
N LYS A 195 -5.36 40.57 -7.14
CA LYS A 195 -5.99 41.86 -6.85
C LYS A 195 -5.89 42.86 -8.01
N LYS A 196 -4.89 42.72 -8.87
CA LYS A 196 -4.63 43.64 -10.01
C LYS A 196 -5.15 43.09 -11.34
N ALA A 197 -5.67 41.86 -11.34
CA ALA A 197 -6.18 41.22 -12.55
C ALA A 197 -7.53 41.86 -12.96
N ASP A 198 -7.71 42.11 -14.26
CA ASP A 198 -8.96 42.65 -14.82
C ASP A 198 -10.12 41.67 -14.67
N VAL A 199 -9.82 40.37 -14.69
CA VAL A 199 -10.80 39.28 -14.53
C VAL A 199 -10.19 38.19 -13.68
N VAL A 200 -10.93 37.73 -12.65
CA VAL A 200 -10.57 36.57 -11.85
C VAL A 200 -11.68 35.52 -11.99
N VAL A 201 -11.29 34.33 -12.41
CA VAL A 201 -12.23 33.19 -12.50
C VAL A 201 -11.86 32.19 -11.42
N CYS A 202 -12.88 31.77 -10.64
CA CYS A 202 -12.74 30.76 -9.61
C CYS A 202 -13.48 29.49 -10.03
N GLY A 203 -12.86 28.33 -9.81
CA GLY A 203 -13.48 27.04 -10.08
C GLY A 203 -13.22 26.05 -8.95
N LYS A 204 -14.17 25.15 -8.72
CA LYS A 204 -14.04 24.03 -7.79
C LYS A 204 -14.10 22.73 -8.58
N PHE A 205 -13.07 21.92 -8.47
CA PHE A 205 -12.93 20.70 -9.25
C PHE A 205 -12.86 19.50 -8.31
N ASN A 206 -13.71 18.50 -8.56
CA ASN A 206 -13.64 17.23 -7.85
C ASN A 206 -12.92 16.20 -8.71
N VAL A 207 -11.78 15.72 -8.24
CA VAL A 207 -11.04 14.60 -8.85
C VAL A 207 -11.35 13.37 -8.03
N PRO A 208 -12.17 12.43 -8.54
CA PRO A 208 -12.51 11.22 -7.79
C PRO A 208 -11.31 10.32 -7.60
N ARG A 209 -11.36 9.48 -6.58
CA ARG A 209 -10.38 8.40 -6.42
C ARG A 209 -10.55 7.39 -7.55
N VAL A 210 -9.43 6.97 -8.13
CA VAL A 210 -9.38 5.95 -9.16
C VAL A 210 -8.42 4.85 -8.75
N VAL A 211 -8.69 3.63 -9.19
CA VAL A 211 -7.79 2.48 -9.01
C VAL A 211 -6.93 2.35 -10.25
N SER A 212 -5.66 2.10 -10.08
CA SER A 212 -4.70 1.97 -11.18
C SER A 212 -4.97 0.76 -12.09
N CYS A 213 -5.72 -0.25 -11.60
CA CYS A 213 -6.16 -1.44 -12.32
C CYS A 213 -5.04 -2.09 -13.17
N GLN A 214 -3.93 -2.42 -12.53
CA GLN A 214 -2.86 -3.16 -13.19
C GLN A 214 -3.40 -4.50 -13.70
N MET A 215 -2.91 -4.95 -14.87
CA MET A 215 -3.26 -6.26 -15.44
C MET A 215 -2.80 -7.42 -14.56
N GLU A 216 -1.65 -7.27 -13.91
CA GLU A 216 -1.17 -8.21 -12.89
C GLU A 216 -1.86 -7.93 -11.55
N PRO A 217 -2.60 -8.88 -10.95
CA PRO A 217 -3.11 -8.77 -9.60
C PRO A 217 -1.98 -8.59 -8.58
N ARG A 218 -2.30 -8.05 -7.41
CA ARG A 218 -1.32 -8.00 -6.32
C ARG A 218 -1.18 -9.38 -5.70
N SER A 219 0.04 -9.90 -5.73
CA SER A 219 0.43 -11.15 -5.09
C SER A 219 1.82 -10.98 -4.47
N GLY A 220 2.17 -11.88 -3.56
CA GLY A 220 3.47 -11.90 -2.94
C GLY A 220 3.76 -13.29 -2.36
N ILE A 221 5.01 -13.72 -2.45
CA ILE A 221 5.50 -14.95 -1.82
C ILE A 221 6.47 -14.55 -0.72
N GLY A 222 6.19 -14.97 0.50
CA GLY A 222 7.07 -14.83 1.66
C GLY A 222 7.72 -16.16 2.00
N GLU A 223 9.04 -16.15 2.19
CA GLU A 223 9.84 -17.32 2.57
C GLU A 223 10.72 -16.93 3.76
N TYR A 224 10.92 -17.85 4.69
CA TYR A 224 11.84 -17.66 5.79
C TYR A 224 12.84 -18.82 5.84
N ASP A 225 14.12 -18.48 5.79
CA ASP A 225 15.20 -19.43 5.94
C ASP A 225 15.71 -19.41 7.40
N TYR A 226 15.47 -20.50 8.11
CA TYR A 226 15.85 -20.65 9.51
C TYR A 226 17.38 -20.71 9.73
N GLU A 227 18.13 -21.21 8.77
CA GLU A 227 19.60 -21.34 8.91
C GLU A 227 20.28 -19.97 8.81
N SER A 228 19.91 -19.18 7.80
CA SER A 228 20.47 -17.83 7.60
C SER A 228 19.73 -16.75 8.37
N ASN A 229 18.54 -17.05 8.89
CA ASN A 229 17.63 -16.09 9.51
C ASN A 229 17.34 -14.92 8.56
N VAL A 230 16.91 -15.25 7.33
CA VAL A 230 16.61 -14.29 6.26
C VAL A 230 15.18 -14.49 5.77
N PHE A 231 14.44 -13.40 5.68
CA PHE A 231 13.15 -13.36 5.00
C PHE A 231 13.37 -13.01 3.53
N THR A 232 12.81 -13.80 2.63
CA THR A 232 12.77 -13.47 1.20
C THR A 232 11.34 -13.17 0.79
N ILE A 233 11.14 -12.00 0.18
CA ILE A 233 9.85 -11.56 -0.32
C ILE A 233 9.94 -11.42 -1.83
N THR A 234 9.14 -12.19 -2.57
CA THR A 234 9.02 -12.08 -4.03
C THR A 234 7.69 -11.42 -4.36
N ALA A 235 7.73 -10.23 -4.94
CA ALA A 235 6.52 -9.46 -5.28
C ALA A 235 6.81 -8.44 -6.37
N GLY A 236 5.84 -8.22 -7.28
CA GLY A 236 5.89 -7.10 -8.23
C GLY A 236 5.82 -5.76 -7.50
N ASN A 237 6.87 -4.91 -7.63
CA ASN A 237 6.97 -3.64 -6.92
C ASN A 237 7.67 -2.55 -7.76
N GLN A 238 7.68 -1.32 -7.26
CA GLN A 238 8.32 -0.17 -7.89
C GLN A 238 9.58 0.31 -7.15
N GLY A 239 10.21 -0.57 -6.34
CA GLY A 239 11.46 -0.23 -5.65
C GLY A 239 11.82 -1.23 -4.56
N VAL A 240 12.68 -2.21 -4.88
CA VAL A 240 13.07 -3.31 -3.97
C VAL A 240 13.69 -2.80 -2.66
N HIS A 241 14.54 -1.79 -2.71
CA HIS A 241 15.18 -1.25 -1.51
C HIS A 241 14.18 -0.59 -0.56
N ARG A 242 13.21 0.11 -1.12
CA ARG A 242 12.16 0.73 -0.33
C ARG A 242 11.28 -0.33 0.35
N TYR A 243 10.86 -1.35 -0.39
CA TYR A 243 10.13 -2.48 0.18
C TYR A 243 10.93 -3.17 1.28
N GLN A 244 12.22 -3.41 1.06
CA GLN A 244 13.12 -3.95 2.07
C GLN A 244 13.08 -3.15 3.38
N MET A 245 13.22 -1.83 3.30
CA MET A 245 13.22 -0.95 4.46
C MET A 245 11.87 -0.93 5.18
N MET A 246 10.78 -0.90 4.43
CA MET A 246 9.41 -0.88 4.99
C MET A 246 9.11 -2.19 5.72
N ILE A 247 9.40 -3.33 5.10
CA ILE A 247 9.17 -4.65 5.70
C ILE A 247 10.06 -4.84 6.92
N ALA A 248 11.34 -4.46 6.84
CA ALA A 248 12.25 -4.52 7.97
C ALA A 248 11.77 -3.69 9.16
N SER A 249 11.22 -2.51 8.90
CA SER A 249 10.63 -1.63 9.91
C SER A 249 9.38 -2.27 10.55
N ALA A 250 8.48 -2.84 9.75
CA ALA A 250 7.26 -3.48 10.22
C ALA A 250 7.56 -4.74 11.04
N LEU A 251 8.50 -5.58 10.58
CA LEU A 251 8.94 -6.79 11.29
C LEU A 251 9.93 -6.50 12.42
N LYS A 252 10.38 -5.25 12.58
CA LYS A 252 11.39 -4.82 13.57
C LYS A 252 12.69 -5.62 13.50
N VAL A 253 13.14 -5.94 12.30
CA VAL A 253 14.39 -6.65 12.04
C VAL A 253 15.40 -5.78 11.30
N ASN A 254 16.67 -6.19 11.32
CA ASN A 254 17.68 -5.50 10.52
C ASN A 254 17.36 -5.64 9.02
N PRO A 255 17.42 -4.56 8.21
CA PRO A 255 17.17 -4.62 6.77
C PRO A 255 18.01 -5.67 6.03
N GLY A 256 19.24 -5.96 6.50
CA GLY A 256 20.08 -7.02 5.95
C GLY A 256 19.51 -8.44 6.11
N LYS A 257 18.46 -8.61 6.92
CA LYS A 257 17.69 -9.86 7.05
C LYS A 257 16.48 -9.95 6.11
N ILE A 258 16.26 -8.93 5.30
CA ILE A 258 15.17 -8.89 4.31
C ILE A 258 15.78 -8.90 2.91
N ARG A 259 15.39 -9.87 2.11
CA ARG A 259 15.69 -9.95 0.68
C ARG A 259 14.40 -9.70 -0.11
N VAL A 260 14.39 -8.72 -0.99
CA VAL A 260 13.24 -8.46 -1.88
C VAL A 260 13.62 -8.81 -3.31
N ILE A 261 12.81 -9.64 -3.93
CA ILE A 261 12.92 -10.04 -5.33
C ILE A 261 11.72 -9.46 -6.07
N CYS A 262 11.99 -8.72 -7.14
CA CYS A 262 10.96 -8.23 -8.04
C CYS A 262 11.11 -8.97 -9.37
N PRO A 263 10.19 -9.91 -9.69
CA PRO A 263 10.14 -10.52 -11.01
C PRO A 263 9.63 -9.51 -12.04
N ASP A 264 9.04 -9.95 -13.12
CA ASP A 264 8.35 -9.05 -14.01
C ASP A 264 7.19 -8.35 -13.30
N THR A 265 6.96 -7.08 -13.61
CA THR A 265 5.87 -6.30 -13.00
C THR A 265 4.87 -5.88 -14.05
N GLY A 266 3.64 -6.35 -13.90
CA GLY A 266 2.52 -6.11 -14.82
C GLY A 266 1.82 -4.77 -14.62
N GLY A 267 2.59 -3.71 -14.40
CA GLY A 267 2.15 -2.34 -14.17
C GLY A 267 2.28 -1.91 -12.71
N GLY A 268 2.74 -0.68 -12.50
CA GLY A 268 2.90 -0.09 -11.17
C GLY A 268 2.03 1.15 -10.97
N PHE A 269 2.15 2.11 -11.89
CA PHE A 269 1.38 3.38 -11.91
C PHE A 269 1.39 4.15 -10.58
N GLY A 270 2.48 4.02 -9.80
CA GLY A 270 2.62 4.59 -8.47
C GLY A 270 2.03 3.73 -7.34
N SER A 271 1.04 2.90 -7.59
CA SER A 271 0.33 2.14 -6.54
C SER A 271 1.10 0.93 -6.01
N ARG A 272 2.23 0.56 -6.62
CA ARG A 272 3.15 -0.49 -6.13
C ARG A 272 4.44 0.10 -5.54
N GLY A 273 4.43 1.38 -5.22
CA GLY A 273 5.53 2.06 -4.55
C GLY A 273 5.53 1.86 -3.02
N HIS A 274 4.41 1.34 -2.49
CA HIS A 274 4.20 1.16 -1.06
C HIS A 274 3.78 -0.26 -0.77
#